data_5c042a59acd41e9bbee5e1a967737203
#
_entry.id   5c042a59acd41e9bbee5e1a967737203
#
_cell.length_a   1.000
_cell.length_b   1.000
_cell.length_c   1.000
_cell.angle_alpha   90.00
_cell.angle_beta   90.00
_cell.angle_gamma   90.00
#
_symmetry.space_group_name_H-M   'P 1'
#
loop_
_entity.id
_entity.type
_entity.pdbx_description
1 polymer ?
#
loop_
_entity_poly.entity_id
_entity_poly.type
_entity_poly.pdbx_seq_one_letter_code
_entity_poly.pdbx_strand_id
1 'polypeptide(L)'
;MHRAALELFANQGYDATTIAQITEAADVSLRTFFRYFDAKDEVLFACDEGEPPFFQLLRDQPLDVDDIAAVRGALAALLPQSRAEEERTLLLKRALVSTPALEGRNLAIQRDFQDRIALTLAQRRGLSQPDDASLVAAAITQAVMHLAFDRWAANGGRDDLQAALHSLFDLVAAIPSR
;
A
#
# COMPACT_ATOMS: atom_id res chain seq x y z
N MET A 1 -0.58 -18.47 4.18
CA MET A 1 -0.60 -18.39 2.70
C MET A 1 0.09 -17.14 2.16
N HIS A 2 -0.29 -15.92 2.56
CA HIS A 2 0.30 -14.67 2.04
C HIS A 2 1.84 -14.66 2.11
N ARG A 3 2.45 -14.94 3.29
CA ARG A 3 3.90 -14.98 3.45
C ARG A 3 4.58 -16.02 2.54
N ALA A 4 4.03 -17.23 2.50
CA ALA A 4 4.57 -18.31 1.65
C ALA A 4 4.54 -17.92 0.16
N ALA A 5 3.47 -17.29 -0.30
CA ALA A 5 3.37 -16.78 -1.67
C ALA A 5 4.40 -15.69 -1.97
N LEU A 6 4.59 -14.70 -1.05
CA LEU A 6 5.58 -13.65 -1.20
C LEU A 6 7.00 -14.20 -1.32
N GLU A 7 7.38 -15.15 -0.45
CA GLU A 7 8.69 -15.79 -0.47
C GLU A 7 8.92 -16.56 -1.78
N LEU A 8 7.92 -17.33 -2.25
CA LEU A 8 8.01 -18.06 -3.51
C LEU A 8 8.10 -17.11 -4.72
N PHE A 9 7.27 -16.08 -4.79
CA PHE A 9 7.32 -15.10 -5.88
C PHE A 9 8.65 -14.33 -5.91
N ALA A 10 9.21 -14.01 -4.75
CA ALA A 10 10.51 -13.34 -4.66
C ALA A 10 11.68 -14.24 -5.09
N ASN A 11 11.61 -15.56 -4.79
CA ASN A 11 12.71 -16.49 -5.03
C ASN A 11 12.72 -17.07 -6.45
N GLN A 12 11.56 -17.41 -7.01
CA GLN A 12 11.46 -18.09 -8.31
C GLN A 12 10.60 -17.36 -9.34
N GLY A 13 10.02 -16.21 -8.96
CA GLY A 13 9.15 -15.40 -9.81
C GLY A 13 7.69 -15.84 -9.78
N TYR A 14 6.81 -14.93 -10.19
CA TYR A 14 5.35 -15.16 -10.20
C TYR A 14 4.96 -16.29 -11.16
N ASP A 15 5.46 -16.27 -12.41
CA ASP A 15 5.03 -17.22 -13.45
C ASP A 15 5.44 -18.67 -13.11
N ALA A 16 6.62 -18.86 -12.53
CA ALA A 16 7.12 -20.18 -12.15
C ALA A 16 6.48 -20.73 -10.86
N THR A 17 5.79 -19.89 -10.08
CA THR A 17 5.13 -20.30 -8.83
C THR A 17 3.74 -20.85 -9.12
N THR A 18 3.43 -22.03 -8.55
CA THR A 18 2.11 -22.66 -8.64
C THR A 18 1.34 -22.55 -7.34
N ILE A 19 -0.01 -22.64 -7.43
CA ILE A 19 -0.87 -22.68 -6.24
C ILE A 19 -0.54 -23.90 -5.36
N ALA A 20 -0.17 -25.03 -5.98
CA ALA A 20 0.25 -26.22 -5.23
C ALA A 20 1.47 -25.95 -4.34
N GLN A 21 2.50 -25.26 -4.87
CA GLN A 21 3.68 -24.88 -4.09
C GLN A 21 3.33 -23.89 -2.95
N ILE A 22 2.43 -22.94 -3.22
CA ILE A 22 1.98 -21.99 -2.18
C ILE A 22 1.26 -22.72 -1.05
N THR A 23 0.38 -23.66 -1.38
CA THR A 23 -0.39 -24.41 -0.39
C THR A 23 0.50 -25.38 0.39
N GLU A 24 1.44 -26.05 -0.26
CA GLU A 24 2.45 -26.89 0.40
C GLU A 24 3.30 -26.07 1.38
N ALA A 25 3.86 -24.93 0.93
CA ALA A 25 4.68 -24.06 1.79
C ALA A 25 3.89 -23.43 2.95
N ALA A 26 2.57 -23.30 2.81
CA ALA A 26 1.69 -22.76 3.84
C ALA A 26 1.04 -23.84 4.73
N ASP A 27 1.33 -25.12 4.49
CA ASP A 27 0.75 -26.29 5.17
C ASP A 27 -0.80 -26.28 5.13
N VAL A 28 -1.37 -26.02 3.96
CA VAL A 28 -2.83 -26.03 3.74
C VAL A 28 -3.19 -26.84 2.49
N SER A 29 -4.47 -27.25 2.36
CA SER A 29 -4.94 -27.95 1.16
C SER A 29 -5.25 -26.99 0.01
N LEU A 30 -5.20 -27.49 -1.24
CA LEU A 30 -5.70 -26.76 -2.41
C LEU A 30 -7.16 -26.30 -2.24
N ARG A 31 -8.00 -27.13 -1.60
CA ARG A 31 -9.39 -26.77 -1.29
C ARG A 31 -9.45 -25.59 -0.34
N THR A 32 -8.52 -25.49 0.62
CA THR A 32 -8.42 -24.35 1.53
C THR A 32 -8.05 -23.09 0.76
N PHE A 33 -7.12 -23.17 -0.19
CA PHE A 33 -6.77 -22.05 -1.05
C PHE A 33 -7.97 -21.53 -1.82
N PHE A 34 -8.64 -22.39 -2.59
CA PHE A 34 -9.78 -22.00 -3.44
C PHE A 34 -11.05 -21.63 -2.66
N ARG A 35 -11.07 -21.80 -1.34
CA ARG A 35 -12.13 -21.23 -0.48
C ARG A 35 -11.96 -19.73 -0.27
N TYR A 36 -10.73 -19.21 -0.36
CA TYR A 36 -10.40 -17.81 -0.07
C TYR A 36 -9.96 -17.03 -1.31
N PHE A 37 -9.43 -17.70 -2.32
CA PHE A 37 -8.80 -17.07 -3.50
C PHE A 37 -9.20 -17.79 -4.77
N ASP A 38 -9.60 -17.05 -5.80
CA ASP A 38 -9.92 -17.60 -7.12
C ASP A 38 -8.66 -17.75 -8.00
N ALA A 39 -7.62 -16.94 -7.73
CA ALA A 39 -6.37 -16.94 -8.48
C ALA A 39 -5.14 -16.77 -7.58
N LYS A 40 -3.96 -17.19 -8.08
CA LYS A 40 -2.72 -17.15 -7.28
C LYS A 40 -2.24 -15.73 -6.92
N ASP A 41 -2.57 -14.74 -7.74
CA ASP A 41 -2.23 -13.34 -7.49
C ASP A 41 -3.11 -12.70 -6.41
N GLU A 42 -4.32 -13.22 -6.18
CA GLU A 42 -5.20 -12.70 -5.13
C GLU A 42 -4.60 -12.79 -3.74
N VAL A 43 -3.76 -13.82 -3.51
CA VAL A 43 -3.06 -13.96 -2.25
C VAL A 43 -2.12 -12.79 -1.93
N LEU A 44 -1.64 -12.06 -2.96
CA LEU A 44 -0.80 -10.85 -2.75
C LEU A 44 -1.62 -9.65 -2.29
N PHE A 45 -2.86 -9.57 -2.77
CA PHE A 45 -3.75 -8.43 -2.54
C PHE A 45 -4.78 -8.70 -1.43
N ALA A 46 -4.74 -9.89 -0.84
CA ALA A 46 -5.58 -10.20 0.30
C ALA A 46 -5.19 -9.34 1.49
N CYS A 47 -6.01 -8.34 1.77
CA CYS A 47 -6.03 -7.70 3.07
C CYS A 47 -6.87 -8.55 4.03
N ASP A 48 -6.62 -8.45 5.32
CA ASP A 48 -7.53 -9.00 6.33
C ASP A 48 -8.94 -8.49 6.05
N GLU A 49 -9.96 -9.31 6.32
CA GLU A 49 -11.36 -8.95 6.06
C GLU A 49 -11.67 -7.60 6.72
N GLY A 50 -12.05 -6.61 5.91
CA GLY A 50 -12.43 -5.30 6.39
C GLY A 50 -11.79 -4.13 5.63
N GLU A 51 -12.06 -2.94 6.13
CA GLU A 51 -11.46 -1.72 5.61
C GLU A 51 -9.98 -1.63 6.02
N PRO A 52 -9.06 -1.26 5.11
CA PRO A 52 -7.67 -1.02 5.49
C PRO A 52 -7.55 -0.05 6.68
N PRO A 53 -6.72 -0.37 7.69
CA PRO A 53 -6.59 0.44 8.91
C PRO A 53 -6.25 1.92 8.65
N PHE A 54 -5.61 2.20 7.53
CA PHE A 54 -5.28 3.55 7.08
C PHE A 54 -6.49 4.50 7.07
N PHE A 55 -7.65 4.04 6.59
CA PHE A 55 -8.83 4.90 6.46
C PHE A 55 -9.44 5.24 7.83
N GLN A 56 -9.39 4.32 8.78
CA GLN A 56 -9.78 4.63 10.16
C GLN A 56 -8.80 5.62 10.79
N LEU A 57 -7.48 5.39 10.67
CA LEU A 57 -6.45 6.31 11.14
C LEU A 57 -6.58 7.70 10.52
N LEU A 58 -6.98 7.79 9.24
CA LEU A 58 -7.20 9.06 8.56
C LEU A 58 -8.44 9.79 9.10
N ARG A 59 -9.54 9.06 9.35
CA ARG A 59 -10.73 9.65 9.97
C ARG A 59 -10.48 10.16 11.39
N ASP A 60 -9.63 9.47 12.15
CA ASP A 60 -9.31 9.79 13.55
C ASP A 60 -8.32 10.96 13.70
N GLN A 61 -7.73 11.45 12.58
CA GLN A 61 -6.86 12.65 12.68
C GLN A 61 -7.64 13.89 13.13
N PRO A 62 -7.00 14.83 13.86
CA PRO A 62 -7.64 16.08 14.30
C PRO A 62 -8.28 16.85 13.13
N LEU A 63 -9.45 17.45 13.35
CA LEU A 63 -10.18 18.16 12.28
C LEU A 63 -9.60 19.53 11.95
N ASP A 64 -8.72 20.05 12.78
CA ASP A 64 -8.05 21.36 12.64
C ASP A 64 -6.76 21.28 11.81
N VAL A 65 -6.31 20.08 11.44
CA VAL A 65 -5.17 19.90 10.53
C VAL A 65 -5.64 19.84 9.08
N ASP A 66 -4.78 20.31 8.15
CA ASP A 66 -5.05 20.21 6.72
C ASP A 66 -5.01 18.76 6.20
N ASP A 67 -5.50 18.57 4.97
CA ASP A 67 -5.64 17.24 4.35
C ASP A 67 -4.29 16.51 4.23
N ILE A 68 -3.21 17.20 3.90
CA ILE A 68 -1.86 16.62 3.77
C ILE A 68 -1.31 16.21 5.14
N ALA A 69 -1.49 17.06 6.15
CA ALA A 69 -1.07 16.75 7.52
C ALA A 69 -1.85 15.56 8.09
N ALA A 70 -3.16 15.48 7.83
CA ALA A 70 -3.98 14.34 8.21
C ALA A 70 -3.50 13.03 7.57
N VAL A 71 -3.24 13.03 6.28
CA VAL A 71 -2.70 11.86 5.57
C VAL A 71 -1.33 11.47 6.12
N ARG A 72 -0.43 12.43 6.33
CA ARG A 72 0.90 12.21 6.90
C ARG A 72 0.82 11.54 8.28
N GLY A 73 -0.07 12.00 9.14
CA GLY A 73 -0.32 11.41 10.45
C GLY A 73 -0.83 9.97 10.39
N ALA A 74 -1.79 9.70 9.51
CA ALA A 74 -2.33 8.36 9.29
C ALA A 74 -1.27 7.39 8.74
N LEU A 75 -0.45 7.83 7.78
CA LEU A 75 0.64 7.03 7.22
C LEU A 75 1.71 6.74 8.28
N ALA A 76 2.11 7.72 9.09
CA ALA A 76 3.09 7.53 10.13
C ALA A 76 2.68 6.45 11.14
N ALA A 77 1.38 6.35 11.45
CA ALA A 77 0.85 5.33 12.34
C ALA A 77 0.77 3.93 11.70
N LEU A 78 0.75 3.86 10.36
CA LEU A 78 0.59 2.61 9.61
C LEU A 78 1.92 1.98 9.17
N LEU A 79 3.01 2.75 9.13
CA LEU A 79 4.29 2.28 8.62
C LEU A 79 4.83 1.08 9.39
N PRO A 80 5.62 0.19 8.75
CA PRO A 80 6.23 -0.95 9.41
C PRO A 80 6.97 -0.54 10.68
N GLN A 81 6.65 -1.22 11.78
CA GLN A 81 7.25 -0.94 13.09
C GLN A 81 8.37 -1.94 13.44
N SER A 82 8.60 -2.93 12.56
CA SER A 82 9.60 -3.96 12.78
C SER A 82 10.35 -4.32 11.51
N ARG A 83 11.57 -4.83 11.66
CA ARG A 83 12.38 -5.31 10.53
C ARG A 83 11.68 -6.41 9.72
N ALA A 84 10.93 -7.28 10.38
CA ALA A 84 10.18 -8.34 9.70
C ALA A 84 9.04 -7.81 8.83
N GLU A 85 8.39 -6.73 9.24
CA GLU A 85 7.36 -6.05 8.44
C GLU A 85 7.98 -5.32 7.25
N GLU A 86 9.13 -4.67 7.44
CA GLU A 86 9.89 -4.05 6.36
C GLU A 86 10.29 -5.08 5.29
N GLU A 87 10.85 -6.22 5.70
CA GLU A 87 11.22 -7.31 4.79
C GLU A 87 10.02 -7.84 4.01
N ARG A 88 8.87 -8.02 4.67
CA ARG A 88 7.63 -8.43 4.02
C ARG A 88 7.16 -7.39 2.99
N THR A 89 7.20 -6.11 3.34
CA THR A 89 6.82 -5.01 2.45
C THR A 89 7.74 -4.97 1.22
N LEU A 90 9.04 -5.19 1.39
CA LEU A 90 10.01 -5.24 0.30
C LEU A 90 9.75 -6.44 -0.63
N LEU A 91 9.46 -7.62 -0.08
CA LEU A 91 9.07 -8.80 -0.87
C LEU A 91 7.81 -8.56 -1.68
N LEU A 92 6.78 -7.97 -1.07
CA LEU A 92 5.55 -7.58 -1.75
C LEU A 92 5.83 -6.62 -2.91
N LYS A 93 6.58 -5.55 -2.68
CA LYS A 93 6.94 -4.58 -3.72
C LYS A 93 7.65 -5.24 -4.91
N ARG A 94 8.60 -6.12 -4.63
CA ARG A 94 9.32 -6.88 -5.67
C ARG A 94 8.39 -7.81 -6.46
N ALA A 95 7.48 -8.50 -5.77
CA ALA A 95 6.50 -9.36 -6.42
C ALA A 95 5.57 -8.56 -7.35
N LEU A 96 5.05 -7.41 -6.89
CA LEU A 96 4.11 -6.58 -7.64
C LEU A 96 4.67 -6.03 -8.95
N VAL A 97 5.98 -5.81 -9.06
CA VAL A 97 6.63 -5.32 -10.30
C VAL A 97 7.26 -6.46 -11.12
N SER A 98 7.07 -7.72 -10.73
CA SER A 98 7.73 -8.85 -11.39
C SER A 98 7.11 -9.23 -12.74
N THR A 99 5.85 -8.87 -12.99
CA THR A 99 5.18 -9.12 -14.27
C THR A 99 4.24 -7.96 -14.63
N PRO A 100 4.03 -7.67 -15.93
CA PRO A 100 3.10 -6.62 -16.37
C PRO A 100 1.66 -6.83 -15.86
N ALA A 101 1.22 -8.09 -15.69
CA ALA A 101 -0.12 -8.40 -15.19
C ALA A 101 -0.29 -7.97 -13.71
N LEU A 102 0.69 -8.28 -12.86
CA LEU A 102 0.70 -7.86 -11.45
C LEU A 102 0.85 -6.36 -11.32
N GLU A 103 1.69 -5.74 -12.13
CA GLU A 103 1.86 -4.29 -12.17
C GLU A 103 0.56 -3.59 -12.55
N GLY A 104 -0.13 -4.06 -13.60
CA GLY A 104 -1.43 -3.52 -14.02
C GLY A 104 -2.50 -3.65 -12.93
N ARG A 105 -2.57 -4.80 -12.25
CA ARG A 105 -3.50 -4.99 -11.12
C ARG A 105 -3.16 -4.08 -9.93
N ASN A 106 -1.87 -3.94 -9.62
CA ASN A 106 -1.42 -3.04 -8.56
C ASN A 106 -1.79 -1.59 -8.86
N LEU A 107 -1.63 -1.12 -10.10
CA LEU A 107 -2.04 0.23 -10.51
C LEU A 107 -3.55 0.46 -10.33
N ALA A 108 -4.38 -0.53 -10.64
CA ALA A 108 -5.83 -0.44 -10.42
C ALA A 108 -6.17 -0.30 -8.93
N ILE A 109 -5.53 -1.09 -8.07
CA ILE A 109 -5.69 -1.02 -6.61
C ILE A 109 -5.21 0.33 -6.05
N GLN A 110 -4.08 0.84 -6.55
CA GLN A 110 -3.57 2.15 -6.16
C GLN A 110 -4.54 3.27 -6.53
N ARG A 111 -5.20 3.16 -7.69
CA ARG A 111 -6.22 4.14 -8.11
C ARG A 111 -7.45 4.10 -7.20
N ASP A 112 -7.99 2.91 -6.92
CA ASP A 112 -9.09 2.76 -5.96
C ASP A 112 -8.72 3.34 -4.58
N PHE A 113 -7.52 3.06 -4.11
CA PHE A 113 -7.02 3.59 -2.84
C PHE A 113 -6.94 5.13 -2.85
N GLN A 114 -6.47 5.74 -3.95
CA GLN A 114 -6.45 7.19 -4.14
C GLN A 114 -7.86 7.79 -4.10
N ASP A 115 -8.81 7.19 -4.81
CA ASP A 115 -10.20 7.66 -4.85
C ASP A 115 -10.84 7.60 -3.45
N ARG A 116 -10.56 6.54 -2.70
CA ARG A 116 -11.00 6.39 -1.30
C ARG A 116 -10.33 7.39 -0.36
N ILE A 117 -9.05 7.74 -0.54
CA ILE A 117 -8.39 8.82 0.21
C ILE A 117 -9.17 10.13 -0.02
N ALA A 118 -9.43 10.49 -1.28
CA ALA A 118 -10.13 11.72 -1.62
C ALA A 118 -11.52 11.78 -0.96
N LEU A 119 -12.28 10.69 -1.04
CA LEU A 119 -13.59 10.60 -0.39
C LEU A 119 -13.49 10.74 1.14
N THR A 120 -12.54 10.07 1.78
CA THR A 120 -12.36 10.14 3.23
C THR A 120 -11.98 11.55 3.68
N LEU A 121 -11.09 12.24 2.96
CA LEU A 121 -10.73 13.63 3.23
C LEU A 121 -11.93 14.59 3.08
N ALA A 122 -12.74 14.42 2.04
CA ALA A 122 -13.96 15.18 1.85
C ALA A 122 -14.96 14.97 3.01
N GLN A 123 -15.17 13.71 3.41
CA GLN A 123 -16.05 13.35 4.52
C GLN A 123 -15.59 13.94 5.86
N ARG A 124 -14.29 14.00 6.12
CA ARG A 124 -13.73 14.68 7.31
C ARG A 124 -14.15 16.14 7.39
N ARG A 125 -14.32 16.81 6.24
CA ARG A 125 -14.77 18.20 6.12
C ARG A 125 -16.30 18.33 5.99
N GLY A 126 -17.06 17.24 6.15
CA GLY A 126 -18.52 17.21 6.08
C GLY A 126 -19.08 17.23 4.66
N LEU A 127 -18.25 16.97 3.64
CA LEU A 127 -18.67 16.86 2.25
C LEU A 127 -19.12 15.44 1.91
N SER A 128 -20.12 15.28 1.05
CA SER A 128 -20.60 13.97 0.59
C SER A 128 -19.83 13.42 -0.62
N GLN A 129 -19.09 14.27 -1.31
CA GLN A 129 -18.28 13.92 -2.48
C GLN A 129 -16.93 14.63 -2.42
N PRO A 130 -15.87 14.05 -3.04
CA PRO A 130 -14.59 14.72 -3.17
C PRO A 130 -14.71 16.06 -3.91
N ASP A 131 -14.04 17.08 -3.37
CA ASP A 131 -13.79 18.35 -4.05
C ASP A 131 -12.35 18.38 -4.62
N ASP A 132 -12.02 19.43 -5.35
CA ASP A 132 -10.68 19.56 -5.97
C ASP A 132 -9.56 19.50 -4.94
N ALA A 133 -9.74 20.00 -3.72
CA ALA A 133 -8.76 19.99 -2.67
C ALA A 133 -8.46 18.54 -2.20
N SER A 134 -9.50 17.75 -1.93
CA SER A 134 -9.34 16.33 -1.55
C SER A 134 -8.78 15.48 -2.68
N LEU A 135 -9.17 15.75 -3.94
CA LEU A 135 -8.61 15.06 -5.11
C LEU A 135 -7.11 15.34 -5.27
N VAL A 136 -6.70 16.61 -5.15
CA VAL A 136 -5.29 17.02 -5.22
C VAL A 136 -4.49 16.42 -4.07
N ALA A 137 -4.99 16.48 -2.82
CA ALA A 137 -4.32 15.90 -1.67
C ALA A 137 -4.12 14.39 -1.81
N ALA A 138 -5.13 13.66 -2.32
CA ALA A 138 -5.03 12.23 -2.59
C ALA A 138 -3.99 11.92 -3.68
N ALA A 139 -3.94 12.70 -4.77
CA ALA A 139 -2.97 12.54 -5.84
C ALA A 139 -1.54 12.80 -5.36
N ILE A 140 -1.32 13.86 -4.56
CA ILE A 140 -0.03 14.15 -3.92
C ILE A 140 0.39 12.99 -3.02
N THR A 141 -0.52 12.48 -2.20
CA THR A 141 -0.28 11.34 -1.31
C THR A 141 0.21 10.14 -2.09
N GLN A 142 -0.47 9.80 -3.18
CA GLN A 142 -0.12 8.66 -4.02
C GLN A 142 1.26 8.83 -4.66
N ALA A 143 1.57 10.04 -5.16
CA ALA A 143 2.88 10.35 -5.73
C ALA A 143 4.01 10.24 -4.69
N VAL A 144 3.79 10.77 -3.47
CA VAL A 144 4.76 10.68 -2.36
C VAL A 144 4.98 9.22 -1.96
N MET A 145 3.91 8.45 -1.77
CA MET A 145 4.01 7.03 -1.42
C MET A 145 4.77 6.26 -2.50
N HIS A 146 4.39 6.42 -3.77
CA HIS A 146 5.05 5.74 -4.88
C HIS A 146 6.55 6.02 -4.90
N LEU A 147 6.95 7.30 -4.83
CA LEU A 147 8.35 7.71 -4.86
C LEU A 147 9.13 7.21 -3.64
N ALA A 148 8.54 7.27 -2.44
CA ALA A 148 9.17 6.80 -1.22
C ALA A 148 9.42 5.28 -1.26
N PHE A 149 8.40 4.51 -1.59
CA PHE A 149 8.49 3.05 -1.67
C PHE A 149 9.42 2.57 -2.79
N ASP A 150 9.44 3.25 -3.95
CA ASP A 150 10.34 2.90 -5.05
C ASP A 150 11.80 3.14 -4.69
N ARG A 151 12.12 4.30 -4.10
CA ARG A 151 13.49 4.61 -3.64
C ARG A 151 13.94 3.66 -2.55
N TRP A 152 13.07 3.40 -1.59
CA TRP A 152 13.33 2.48 -0.48
C TRP A 152 13.58 1.05 -0.98
N ALA A 153 12.75 0.55 -1.91
CA ALA A 153 12.90 -0.78 -2.49
C ALA A 153 14.17 -0.87 -3.37
N ALA A 154 14.49 0.16 -4.17
CA ALA A 154 15.69 0.21 -4.99
C ALA A 154 16.97 0.16 -4.16
N ASN A 155 16.95 0.69 -2.93
CA ASN A 155 18.07 0.61 -1.97
C ASN A 155 18.02 -0.67 -1.09
N GLY A 156 17.16 -1.62 -1.42
CA GLY A 156 17.02 -2.90 -0.71
C GLY A 156 16.48 -2.78 0.70
N GLY A 157 15.67 -1.74 0.98
CA GLY A 157 15.05 -1.51 2.27
C GLY A 157 16.05 -1.09 3.37
N ARG A 158 17.17 -0.48 3.01
CA ARG A 158 18.22 -0.09 3.98
C ARG A 158 17.95 1.24 4.65
N ASP A 159 17.22 2.13 3.98
CA ASP A 159 16.87 3.45 4.49
C ASP A 159 15.63 3.36 5.40
N ASP A 160 15.44 4.36 6.21
CA ASP A 160 14.23 4.55 7.00
C ASP A 160 13.09 5.04 6.08
N LEU A 161 12.11 4.17 5.83
CA LEU A 161 10.95 4.48 5.00
C LEU A 161 10.13 5.62 5.57
N GLN A 162 10.02 5.72 6.91
CA GLN A 162 9.29 6.80 7.58
C GLN A 162 9.97 8.15 7.36
N ALA A 163 11.29 8.21 7.51
CA ALA A 163 12.06 9.42 7.24
C ALA A 163 11.97 9.84 5.76
N ALA A 164 12.00 8.87 4.83
CA ALA A 164 11.84 9.13 3.41
C ALA A 164 10.45 9.73 3.08
N LEU A 165 9.38 9.18 3.63
CA LEU A 165 8.02 9.71 3.46
C LEU A 165 7.89 11.12 4.04
N HIS A 166 8.38 11.34 5.27
CA HIS A 166 8.35 12.66 5.90
C HIS A 166 9.08 13.71 5.07
N SER A 167 10.30 13.40 4.60
CA SER A 167 11.10 14.30 3.76
C SER A 167 10.38 14.68 2.45
N LEU A 168 9.67 13.73 1.82
CA LEU A 168 8.92 14.00 0.60
C LEU A 168 7.67 14.86 0.85
N PHE A 169 6.97 14.67 1.96
CA PHE A 169 5.88 15.57 2.35
C PHE A 169 6.39 16.98 2.68
N ASP A 170 7.55 17.11 3.34
CA ASP A 170 8.17 18.41 3.59
C ASP A 170 8.54 19.14 2.30
N LEU A 171 9.00 18.41 1.25
CA LEU A 171 9.22 18.97 -0.07
C LEU A 171 7.92 19.49 -0.71
N VAL A 172 6.81 18.77 -0.58
CA VAL A 172 5.49 19.23 -1.06
C VAL A 172 5.08 20.54 -0.37
N ALA A 173 5.25 20.62 0.96
CA ALA A 173 4.95 21.82 1.72
C ALA A 173 5.86 23.02 1.36
N ALA A 174 7.07 22.74 0.90
CA ALA A 174 8.03 23.77 0.49
C ALA A 174 7.84 24.29 -0.95
N ILE A 175 6.93 23.68 -1.75
CA ILE A 175 6.60 24.18 -3.10
C ILE A 175 5.90 25.54 -2.95
N PRO A 176 6.51 26.66 -3.40
CA PRO A 176 5.93 27.98 -3.19
C PRO A 176 4.61 28.10 -3.93
N SER A 177 3.58 28.49 -3.20
CA SER A 177 2.33 29.00 -3.79
C SER A 177 2.63 30.35 -4.42
N ARG A 178 2.77 30.42 -5.75
CA ARG A 178 2.91 31.67 -6.49
C ARG A 178 1.54 32.28 -6.77
#